data_2ca504141f1a1a7468c2aa7c7b859dc0
#
_entry.id   2ca504141f1a1a7468c2aa7c7b859dc0
#
_cell.length_a   1.000
_cell.length_b   1.000
_cell.length_c   1.000
_cell.angle_alpha   90.00
_cell.angle_beta   90.00
_cell.angle_gamma   90.00
#
_symmetry.space_group_name_H-M   'P 1'
#
loop_
_entity.id
_entity.type
_entity.pdbx_description
1 polymer ?
#
loop_
_entity_poly.entity_id
_entity_poly.type
_entity_poly.pdbx_seq_one_letter_code
_entity_poly.pdbx_strand_id
1 'polypeptide(L)'
;MGLIKKFRIKSYKAEETIVELKNISVFYNKRQIIDNLNLKIRKQEILGMLGPNGVGKSTIFNLITGLKNPDYGDIIIDGINCNKLPINERFAKFKLGLVPQYGGLIHDLSLLDNLKLVSEIHIKEKELREIKINKLISQFEFEPLLKIKAKHLSGGQKKKLVIAMSLVNDPKILLLDEPFAALDILTIRMLQEIILN
;
A
#
# COMPACT_ATOMS: atom_id res chain seq x y z
N MET A 1 -14.72 17.11 14.36
CA MET A 1 -14.03 16.76 13.10
C MET A 1 -12.55 16.55 13.43
N GLY A 2 -12.10 15.28 13.46
CA GLY A 2 -10.70 14.97 13.78
C GLY A 2 -9.79 15.45 12.63
N LEU A 3 -8.80 16.26 12.95
CA LEU A 3 -7.86 16.79 11.98
C LEU A 3 -6.93 15.67 11.48
N ILE A 4 -7.05 15.29 10.21
CA ILE A 4 -6.01 14.54 9.52
C ILE A 4 -4.88 15.53 9.23
N LYS A 5 -3.76 15.39 9.93
CA LYS A 5 -2.56 16.17 9.62
C LYS A 5 -1.79 15.48 8.50
N LYS A 6 -1.47 16.23 7.45
CA LYS A 6 -0.70 15.79 6.29
C LYS A 6 0.73 16.29 6.45
N PHE A 7 1.70 15.41 6.23
CA PHE A 7 3.12 15.76 6.23
C PHE A 7 3.75 15.32 4.92
N ARG A 8 4.47 16.22 4.27
CA ARG A 8 5.34 15.90 3.15
C ARG A 8 6.72 15.60 3.70
N ILE A 9 7.19 14.37 3.54
CA ILE A 9 8.50 13.92 4.04
C ILE A 9 9.59 14.26 3.02
N LYS A 10 9.26 14.23 1.72
CA LYS A 10 10.17 14.56 0.62
C LYS A 10 9.33 15.13 -0.53
N SER A 11 9.65 16.34 -1.00
CA SER A 11 9.04 16.90 -2.22
C SER A 11 10.08 16.84 -3.33
N TYR A 12 9.80 16.05 -4.34
CA TYR A 12 10.51 16.15 -5.60
C TYR A 12 9.88 17.26 -6.46
N LYS A 13 10.64 17.80 -7.43
CA LYS A 13 10.18 18.85 -8.34
C LYS A 13 9.05 18.42 -9.31
N ALA A 14 8.51 17.20 -9.17
CA ALA A 14 7.43 16.74 -10.04
C ALA A 14 6.15 17.52 -9.75
N GLU A 15 5.71 18.33 -10.71
CA GLU A 15 4.45 19.07 -10.62
C GLU A 15 3.23 18.17 -10.89
N GLU A 16 3.43 17.00 -11.48
CA GLU A 16 2.36 16.11 -11.89
C GLU A 16 1.67 15.41 -10.71
N THR A 17 0.37 15.56 -10.65
CA THR A 17 -0.49 14.89 -9.68
C THR A 17 -0.71 13.44 -10.11
N ILE A 18 -0.42 12.48 -9.21
CA ILE A 18 -0.68 11.05 -9.44
C ILE A 18 -2.01 10.58 -8.84
N VAL A 19 -2.41 11.13 -7.69
CA VAL A 19 -3.71 10.88 -7.06
C VAL A 19 -4.38 12.20 -6.70
N GLU A 20 -5.63 12.37 -7.08
CA GLU A 20 -6.45 13.51 -6.70
C GLU A 20 -7.80 13.03 -6.16
N LEU A 21 -8.15 13.45 -4.96
CA LEU A 21 -9.46 13.32 -4.37
C LEU A 21 -10.10 14.70 -4.41
N LYS A 22 -11.24 14.83 -5.09
CA LYS A 22 -11.97 16.10 -5.27
C LYS A 22 -13.31 16.06 -4.56
N ASN A 23 -13.51 16.96 -3.60
CA ASN A 23 -14.78 17.14 -2.88
C ASN A 23 -15.35 15.83 -2.33
N ILE A 24 -14.48 14.94 -1.86
CA ILE A 24 -14.86 13.60 -1.39
C ILE A 24 -15.65 13.70 -0.09
N SER A 25 -16.86 13.13 -0.09
CA SER A 25 -17.62 12.86 1.12
C SER A 25 -17.97 11.39 1.22
N VAL A 26 -17.87 10.83 2.43
CA VAL A 26 -18.12 9.41 2.71
C VAL A 26 -18.95 9.26 3.97
N PHE A 27 -19.99 8.43 3.87
CA PHE A 27 -20.89 8.09 4.97
C PHE A 27 -20.81 6.59 5.30
N TYR A 28 -20.90 6.26 6.58
CA TYR A 28 -21.16 4.92 7.09
C TYR A 28 -22.36 4.98 8.03
N ASN A 29 -23.42 4.23 7.72
CA ASN A 29 -24.65 4.19 8.52
C ASN A 29 -25.16 5.60 8.91
N LYS A 30 -25.29 6.49 7.94
CA LYS A 30 -25.72 7.90 8.10
C LYS A 30 -24.73 8.81 8.86
N ARG A 31 -23.60 8.26 9.36
CA ARG A 31 -22.55 9.07 9.98
C ARG A 31 -21.54 9.49 8.93
N GLN A 32 -21.32 10.77 8.79
CA GLN A 32 -20.30 11.33 7.91
C GLN A 32 -18.90 11.09 8.51
N ILE A 33 -18.05 10.38 7.78
CA ILE A 33 -16.67 10.07 8.17
C ILE A 33 -15.69 11.02 7.48
N ILE A 34 -15.95 11.31 6.19
CA ILE A 34 -15.15 12.27 5.41
C ILE A 34 -16.11 13.32 4.89
N ASP A 35 -15.74 14.58 5.05
CA ASP A 35 -16.53 15.73 4.63
C ASP A 35 -15.69 16.62 3.71
N ASN A 36 -16.13 16.71 2.45
CA ASN A 36 -15.58 17.59 1.41
C ASN A 36 -14.04 17.59 1.35
N LEU A 37 -13.43 16.38 1.40
CA LEU A 37 -11.98 16.23 1.38
C LEU A 37 -11.44 16.54 -0.01
N ASN A 38 -10.46 17.44 -0.05
CA ASN A 38 -9.64 17.71 -1.20
C ASN A 38 -8.19 17.32 -0.88
N LEU A 39 -7.61 16.40 -1.68
CA LEU A 39 -6.27 15.90 -1.50
C LEU A 39 -5.62 15.69 -2.86
N LYS A 40 -4.40 16.20 -3.02
CA LYS A 40 -3.54 15.92 -4.16
C LYS A 40 -2.24 15.28 -3.69
N ILE A 41 -1.85 14.19 -4.33
CA ILE A 41 -0.56 13.53 -4.13
C ILE A 41 0.18 13.61 -5.47
N ARG A 42 1.41 14.09 -5.44
CA ARG A 42 2.25 14.25 -6.63
C ARG A 42 3.06 12.98 -6.88
N LYS A 43 3.56 12.82 -8.10
CA LYS A 43 4.54 11.77 -8.42
C LYS A 43 5.76 11.91 -7.52
N GLN A 44 6.28 10.78 -7.05
CA GLN A 44 7.44 10.71 -6.14
C GLN A 44 7.25 11.43 -4.79
N GLU A 45 6.04 11.78 -4.41
CA GLU A 45 5.74 12.38 -3.11
C GLU A 45 5.52 11.30 -2.06
N ILE A 46 6.10 11.48 -0.88
CA ILE A 46 5.77 10.69 0.32
C ILE A 46 4.86 11.55 1.19
N LEU A 47 3.60 11.12 1.29
CA LEU A 47 2.59 11.79 2.09
C LEU A 47 2.27 10.97 3.34
N GLY A 48 2.54 11.55 4.52
CA GLY A 48 2.11 10.99 5.81
C GLY A 48 0.73 11.54 6.21
N MET A 49 -0.14 10.66 6.70
CA MET A 49 -1.43 11.02 7.28
C MET A 49 -1.45 10.68 8.77
N LEU A 50 -1.61 11.69 9.62
CA LEU A 50 -1.72 11.53 11.06
C LEU A 50 -3.09 11.98 11.56
N GLY A 51 -3.58 11.31 12.59
CA GLY A 51 -4.86 11.62 13.22
C GLY A 51 -5.30 10.47 14.13
N PRO A 52 -6.28 10.70 15.01
CA PRO A 52 -6.81 9.67 15.90
C PRO A 52 -7.42 8.49 15.13
N ASN A 53 -7.60 7.36 15.83
CA ASN A 53 -8.29 6.22 15.24
C ASN A 53 -9.74 6.58 14.90
N GLY A 54 -10.23 6.04 13.78
CA GLY A 54 -11.59 6.29 13.28
C GLY A 54 -11.79 7.63 12.56
N VAL A 55 -10.74 8.45 12.36
CA VAL A 55 -10.85 9.75 11.68
C VAL A 55 -10.99 9.64 10.15
N GLY A 56 -10.87 8.43 9.59
CA GLY A 56 -11.01 8.19 8.15
C GLY A 56 -9.70 7.93 7.38
N LYS A 57 -8.56 7.73 8.05
CA LYS A 57 -7.28 7.41 7.36
C LYS A 57 -7.39 6.19 6.46
N SER A 58 -7.81 5.04 7.01
CA SER A 58 -8.00 3.81 6.22
C SER A 58 -9.15 3.92 5.21
N THR A 59 -10.13 4.82 5.45
CA THR A 59 -11.16 5.11 4.46
C THR A 59 -10.57 5.76 3.20
N ILE A 60 -9.56 6.63 3.34
CA ILE A 60 -8.87 7.22 2.18
C ILE A 60 -8.15 6.14 1.38
N PHE A 61 -7.49 5.16 2.02
CA PHE A 61 -6.90 4.01 1.32
C PHE A 61 -7.95 3.18 0.59
N ASN A 62 -9.09 2.90 1.25
CA ASN A 62 -10.21 2.17 0.65
C ASN A 62 -10.81 2.90 -0.57
N LEU A 63 -10.83 4.23 -0.56
CA LEU A 63 -11.26 5.04 -1.69
C LEU A 63 -10.27 4.91 -2.87
N ILE A 64 -8.97 5.06 -2.62
CA ILE A 64 -7.94 4.98 -3.66
C ILE A 64 -7.90 3.57 -4.27
N THR A 65 -7.96 2.53 -3.45
CA THR A 65 -7.96 1.13 -3.91
C THR A 65 -9.24 0.70 -4.61
N GLY A 66 -10.37 1.37 -4.35
CA GLY A 66 -11.68 0.98 -4.86
C GLY A 66 -12.44 -0.02 -3.99
N LEU A 67 -11.95 -0.30 -2.77
CA LEU A 67 -12.69 -1.07 -1.76
C LEU A 67 -13.93 -0.34 -1.26
N LYS A 68 -13.94 0.98 -1.32
CA LYS A 68 -15.08 1.85 -1.04
C LYS A 68 -15.19 2.90 -2.14
N ASN A 69 -16.41 3.14 -2.60
CA ASN A 69 -16.70 4.29 -3.45
C ASN A 69 -17.06 5.50 -2.60
N PRO A 70 -16.78 6.73 -3.04
CA PRO A 70 -17.25 7.92 -2.36
C PRO A 70 -18.76 8.05 -2.55
N ASP A 71 -19.45 8.66 -1.58
CA ASP A 71 -20.85 9.01 -1.72
C ASP A 71 -20.98 10.29 -2.57
N TYR A 72 -20.00 11.21 -2.48
CA TYR A 72 -19.86 12.40 -3.32
C TYR A 72 -18.41 12.66 -3.66
N GLY A 73 -18.19 13.30 -4.82
CA GLY A 73 -16.86 13.69 -5.28
C GLY A 73 -16.21 12.68 -6.22
N ASP A 74 -14.99 12.99 -6.64
CA ASP A 74 -14.25 12.24 -7.65
C ASP A 74 -12.89 11.76 -7.16
N ILE A 75 -12.57 10.51 -7.50
CA ILE A 75 -11.24 9.91 -7.33
C ILE A 75 -10.58 9.88 -8.71
N ILE A 76 -9.46 10.58 -8.83
CA ILE A 76 -8.70 10.64 -10.08
C ILE A 76 -7.31 10.08 -9.82
N ILE A 77 -6.91 9.08 -10.61
CA ILE A 77 -5.59 8.47 -10.54
C ILE A 77 -4.97 8.58 -11.94
N ASP A 78 -3.78 9.16 -12.02
CA ASP A 78 -3.05 9.40 -13.27
C ASP A 78 -3.94 10.06 -14.35
N GLY A 79 -4.72 11.08 -13.94
CA GLY A 79 -5.64 11.84 -14.78
C GLY A 79 -6.98 11.12 -15.12
N ILE A 80 -7.21 9.90 -14.66
CA ILE A 80 -8.39 9.10 -14.98
C ILE A 80 -9.33 9.05 -13.79
N ASN A 81 -10.62 9.39 -14.00
CA ASN A 81 -11.66 9.21 -12.98
C ASN A 81 -11.91 7.71 -12.73
N CYS A 82 -11.75 7.30 -11.48
CA CYS A 82 -11.76 5.92 -11.05
C CYS A 82 -13.03 5.50 -10.32
N ASN A 83 -14.02 6.38 -10.14
CA ASN A 83 -15.20 6.08 -9.32
C ASN A 83 -15.91 4.77 -9.71
N LYS A 84 -15.91 4.44 -11.01
CA LYS A 84 -16.54 3.22 -11.55
C LYS A 84 -15.56 2.07 -11.82
N LEU A 85 -14.25 2.28 -11.63
CA LEU A 85 -13.25 1.24 -11.85
C LEU A 85 -13.21 0.28 -10.66
N PRO A 86 -13.37 -1.04 -10.87
CA PRO A 86 -13.27 -2.04 -9.81
C PRO A 86 -11.82 -2.17 -9.30
N ILE A 87 -11.67 -2.74 -8.11
CA ILE A 87 -10.39 -2.85 -7.41
C ILE A 87 -9.29 -3.52 -8.26
N ASN A 88 -9.59 -4.65 -8.90
CA ASN A 88 -8.63 -5.40 -9.73
C ASN A 88 -8.10 -4.56 -10.89
N GLU A 89 -8.96 -3.77 -11.54
CA GLU A 89 -8.55 -2.89 -12.63
C GLU A 89 -7.69 -1.73 -12.13
N ARG A 90 -8.00 -1.14 -10.96
CA ARG A 90 -7.17 -0.09 -10.37
C ARG A 90 -5.78 -0.59 -10.05
N PHE A 91 -5.67 -1.77 -9.40
CA PHE A 91 -4.38 -2.37 -9.08
C PHE A 91 -3.54 -2.67 -10.33
N ALA A 92 -4.15 -3.24 -11.37
CA ALA A 92 -3.45 -3.54 -12.60
C ALA A 92 -3.04 -2.28 -13.38
N LYS A 93 -4.00 -1.36 -13.59
CA LYS A 93 -3.83 -0.18 -14.44
C LYS A 93 -2.85 0.83 -13.86
N PHE A 94 -2.95 1.11 -12.56
CA PHE A 94 -2.14 2.14 -11.90
C PHE A 94 -0.96 1.57 -11.13
N LYS A 95 -0.72 0.25 -11.20
CA LYS A 95 0.33 -0.43 -10.43
C LYS A 95 0.26 -0.04 -8.95
N LEU A 96 -0.88 -0.28 -8.30
CA LEU A 96 -1.04 -0.02 -6.89
C LEU A 96 -0.36 -1.13 -6.07
N GLY A 97 0.36 -0.75 -5.02
CA GLY A 97 0.80 -1.63 -3.95
C GLY A 97 0.05 -1.27 -2.67
N LEU A 98 -0.39 -2.28 -1.91
CA LEU A 98 -1.08 -2.07 -0.64
C LEU A 98 -0.44 -2.92 0.45
N VAL A 99 -0.08 -2.27 1.54
CA VAL A 99 0.28 -2.92 2.81
C VAL A 99 -0.85 -2.61 3.81
N PRO A 100 -1.76 -3.54 4.05
CA PRO A 100 -2.86 -3.33 4.98
C PRO A 100 -2.36 -3.35 6.43
N GLN A 101 -3.15 -2.79 7.34
CA GLN A 101 -2.88 -2.85 8.77
C GLN A 101 -2.79 -4.30 9.27
N TYR A 102 -3.72 -5.16 8.84
CA TYR A 102 -3.80 -6.58 9.18
C TYR A 102 -3.96 -7.45 7.94
N GLY A 103 -3.48 -8.71 8.04
CA GLY A 103 -3.65 -9.69 6.96
C GLY A 103 -2.62 -9.57 5.85
N GLY A 104 -3.03 -9.95 4.64
CA GLY A 104 -2.17 -9.90 3.45
C GLY A 104 -1.31 -11.16 3.23
N LEU A 105 -1.39 -12.18 4.10
CA LEU A 105 -0.63 -13.44 3.99
C LEU A 105 -1.54 -14.65 3.93
N ILE A 106 -1.11 -15.67 3.19
CA ILE A 106 -1.68 -17.01 3.28
C ILE A 106 -0.88 -17.78 4.33
N HIS A 107 -1.49 -17.95 5.48
CA HIS A 107 -0.83 -18.45 6.70
C HIS A 107 -0.24 -19.85 6.57
N ASP A 108 -0.84 -20.73 5.78
CA ASP A 108 -0.39 -22.12 5.58
C ASP A 108 0.67 -22.29 4.50
N LEU A 109 0.90 -21.26 3.69
CA LEU A 109 2.00 -21.23 2.74
C LEU A 109 3.30 -20.80 3.41
N SER A 110 4.44 -21.26 2.85
CA SER A 110 5.76 -20.78 3.26
C SER A 110 5.95 -19.30 2.87
N LEU A 111 6.98 -18.67 3.44
CA LEU A 111 7.39 -17.32 3.04
C LEU A 111 7.62 -17.25 1.53
N LEU A 112 8.40 -18.19 0.98
CA LEU A 112 8.71 -18.25 -0.44
C LEU A 112 7.45 -18.45 -1.29
N ASP A 113 6.52 -19.31 -0.87
CA ASP A 113 5.31 -19.58 -1.64
C ASP A 113 4.35 -18.40 -1.63
N ASN A 114 4.29 -17.61 -0.55
CA ASN A 114 3.57 -16.33 -0.54
C ASN A 114 4.13 -15.34 -1.58
N LEU A 115 5.48 -15.21 -1.68
CA LEU A 115 6.12 -14.37 -2.69
C LEU A 115 5.87 -14.88 -4.11
N LYS A 116 5.99 -16.20 -4.33
CA LYS A 116 5.73 -16.82 -5.63
C LYS A 116 4.32 -16.58 -6.10
N LEU A 117 3.33 -16.80 -5.25
CA LEU A 117 1.92 -16.62 -5.58
C LEU A 117 1.64 -15.21 -6.09
N VAL A 118 2.11 -14.19 -5.36
CA VAL A 118 1.91 -12.79 -5.78
C VAL A 118 2.67 -12.49 -7.08
N SER A 119 3.87 -13.04 -7.24
CA SER A 119 4.65 -12.83 -8.46
C SER A 119 3.98 -13.45 -9.70
N GLU A 120 3.33 -14.60 -9.57
CA GLU A 120 2.59 -15.26 -10.65
C GLU A 120 1.37 -14.45 -11.11
N ILE A 121 0.73 -13.74 -10.19
CA ILE A 121 -0.40 -12.85 -10.53
C ILE A 121 0.06 -11.65 -11.36
N HIS A 122 1.25 -11.12 -11.09
CA HIS A 122 1.71 -9.83 -11.63
C HIS A 122 2.73 -9.94 -12.76
N ILE A 123 3.52 -11.00 -12.81
CA ILE A 123 4.64 -11.15 -13.76
C ILE A 123 4.43 -12.44 -14.57
N LYS A 124 4.23 -12.31 -15.89
CA LYS A 124 3.95 -13.46 -16.77
C LYS A 124 5.18 -14.35 -16.99
N GLU A 125 6.33 -13.72 -17.22
CA GLU A 125 7.58 -14.40 -17.56
C GLU A 125 8.23 -15.03 -16.31
N LYS A 126 8.47 -16.34 -16.37
CA LYS A 126 9.04 -17.11 -15.24
C LYS A 126 10.39 -16.57 -14.78
N GLU A 127 11.28 -16.29 -15.72
CA GLU A 127 12.63 -15.77 -15.43
C GLU A 127 12.58 -14.43 -14.70
N LEU A 128 11.71 -13.51 -15.14
CA LEU A 128 11.53 -12.22 -14.48
C LEU A 128 10.97 -12.38 -13.05
N ARG A 129 10.07 -13.36 -12.83
CA ARG A 129 9.59 -13.70 -11.48
C ARG A 129 10.73 -14.13 -10.58
N GLU A 130 11.58 -15.03 -11.04
CA GLU A 130 12.72 -15.56 -10.27
C GLU A 130 13.71 -14.46 -9.92
N ILE A 131 14.05 -13.58 -10.87
CA ILE A 131 14.92 -12.43 -10.65
C ILE A 131 14.30 -11.51 -9.58
N LYS A 132 13.02 -11.19 -9.71
CA LYS A 132 12.32 -10.30 -8.77
C LYS A 132 12.25 -10.89 -7.37
N ILE A 133 11.89 -12.18 -7.25
CA ILE A 133 11.82 -12.89 -5.97
C ILE A 133 13.19 -12.90 -5.30
N ASN A 134 14.25 -13.28 -6.03
CA ASN A 134 15.60 -13.34 -5.49
C ASN A 134 16.08 -11.96 -5.00
N LYS A 135 15.77 -10.89 -5.75
CA LYS A 135 16.04 -9.52 -5.32
C LYS A 135 15.35 -9.19 -3.98
N LEU A 136 14.06 -9.52 -3.85
CA LEU A 136 13.31 -9.28 -2.62
C LEU A 136 13.82 -10.15 -1.46
N ILE A 137 14.17 -11.40 -1.71
CA ILE A 137 14.76 -12.30 -0.69
C ILE A 137 16.02 -11.66 -0.10
N SER A 138 16.95 -11.24 -0.95
CA SER A 138 18.19 -10.59 -0.51
C SER A 138 17.93 -9.25 0.17
N GLN A 139 17.07 -8.42 -0.39
CA GLN A 139 16.77 -7.08 0.12
C GLN A 139 16.13 -7.10 1.52
N PHE A 140 15.32 -8.14 1.82
CA PHE A 140 14.61 -8.29 3.09
C PHE A 140 15.28 -9.31 4.03
N GLU A 141 16.43 -9.89 3.63
CA GLU A 141 17.17 -10.88 4.41
C GLU A 141 16.31 -12.12 4.75
N PHE A 142 15.63 -12.68 3.75
CA PHE A 142 14.67 -13.77 3.93
C PHE A 142 15.29 -15.18 3.80
N GLU A 143 16.58 -15.32 3.43
CA GLU A 143 17.23 -16.59 3.17
C GLU A 143 16.97 -17.65 4.25
N PRO A 144 17.09 -17.37 5.57
CA PRO A 144 16.86 -18.37 6.60
C PRO A 144 15.38 -18.72 6.83
N LEU A 145 14.46 -17.95 6.25
CA LEU A 145 13.02 -18.02 6.53
C LEU A 145 12.20 -18.64 5.39
N LEU A 146 12.80 -18.91 4.24
CA LEU A 146 12.11 -19.26 2.99
C LEU A 146 11.12 -20.40 3.13
N LYS A 147 11.47 -21.45 3.90
CA LYS A 147 10.65 -22.67 4.09
C LYS A 147 9.68 -22.57 5.28
N ILE A 148 9.75 -21.50 6.06
CA ILE A 148 8.89 -21.31 7.24
C ILE A 148 7.51 -20.89 6.79
N LYS A 149 6.46 -21.57 7.28
CA LYS A 149 5.07 -21.18 7.02
C LYS A 149 4.80 -19.81 7.64
N ALA A 150 4.03 -18.98 6.94
CA ALA A 150 3.74 -17.61 7.36
C ALA A 150 3.09 -17.53 8.76
N LYS A 151 2.34 -18.55 9.19
CA LYS A 151 1.78 -18.61 10.54
C LYS A 151 2.83 -18.66 11.66
N HIS A 152 4.00 -19.20 11.38
CA HIS A 152 5.11 -19.36 12.35
C HIS A 152 6.11 -18.20 12.33
N LEU A 153 5.97 -17.25 11.41
CA LEU A 153 6.77 -16.03 11.38
C LEU A 153 6.42 -15.11 12.55
N SER A 154 7.39 -14.39 13.08
CA SER A 154 7.15 -13.31 14.05
C SER A 154 6.30 -12.18 13.44
N GLY A 155 5.74 -11.30 14.26
CA GLY A 155 4.97 -10.14 13.79
C GLY A 155 5.77 -9.26 12.82
N GLY A 156 7.03 -8.96 13.15
CA GLY A 156 7.94 -8.20 12.30
C GLY A 156 8.26 -8.91 10.99
N GLN A 157 8.53 -10.21 11.02
CA GLN A 157 8.78 -11.01 9.81
C GLN A 157 7.54 -11.06 8.91
N LYS A 158 6.33 -11.21 9.48
CA LYS A 158 5.07 -11.12 8.73
C LYS A 158 4.92 -9.77 8.04
N LYS A 159 5.19 -8.67 8.76
CA LYS A 159 5.10 -7.32 8.19
C LYS A 159 6.12 -7.09 7.08
N LYS A 160 7.38 -7.53 7.28
CA LYS A 160 8.41 -7.53 6.22
C LYS A 160 7.93 -8.27 4.97
N LEU A 161 7.33 -9.46 5.13
CA LEU A 161 6.82 -10.27 4.02
C LEU A 161 5.69 -9.55 3.28
N VAL A 162 4.70 -8.99 3.98
CA VAL A 162 3.61 -8.22 3.35
C VAL A 162 4.14 -7.04 2.55
N ILE A 163 5.13 -6.32 3.10
CA ILE A 163 5.76 -5.20 2.39
C ILE A 163 6.50 -5.70 1.14
N ALA A 164 7.30 -6.77 1.26
CA ALA A 164 7.98 -7.36 0.11
C ALA A 164 7.00 -7.80 -1.00
N MET A 165 5.88 -8.43 -0.62
CA MET A 165 4.82 -8.81 -1.55
C MET A 165 4.21 -7.60 -2.26
N SER A 166 4.01 -6.48 -1.57
CA SER A 166 3.49 -5.25 -2.17
C SER A 166 4.43 -4.62 -3.20
N LEU A 167 5.74 -4.93 -3.13
CA LEU A 167 6.78 -4.43 -4.03
C LEU A 167 7.03 -5.34 -5.24
N VAL A 168 6.38 -6.51 -5.33
CA VAL A 168 6.59 -7.47 -6.43
C VAL A 168 6.35 -6.84 -7.79
N ASN A 169 5.31 -6.03 -7.94
CA ASN A 169 4.89 -5.42 -9.21
C ASN A 169 5.52 -4.05 -9.48
N ASP A 170 6.58 -3.66 -8.79
CA ASP A 170 7.16 -2.31 -8.87
C ASP A 170 6.07 -1.21 -8.87
N PRO A 171 5.37 -1.03 -7.74
CA PRO A 171 4.21 -0.16 -7.69
C PRO A 171 4.57 1.31 -7.97
N LYS A 172 3.73 2.00 -8.75
CA LYS A 172 3.81 3.46 -8.95
C LYS A 172 3.23 4.23 -7.76
N ILE A 173 2.28 3.60 -7.05
CA ILE A 173 1.62 4.15 -5.88
C ILE A 173 1.64 3.07 -4.81
N LEU A 174 2.30 3.34 -3.68
CA LEU A 174 2.37 2.43 -2.55
C LEU A 174 1.56 3.01 -1.38
N LEU A 175 0.56 2.25 -0.95
CA LEU A 175 -0.30 2.58 0.18
C LEU A 175 0.11 1.76 1.40
N LEU A 176 0.47 2.43 2.48
CA LEU A 176 0.99 1.81 3.69
C LEU A 176 0.10 2.18 4.89
N ASP A 177 -0.72 1.23 5.36
CA ASP A 177 -1.57 1.44 6.53
C ASP A 177 -0.86 0.91 7.79
N GLU A 178 -0.40 1.82 8.63
CA GLU A 178 0.38 1.54 9.85
C GLU A 178 1.57 0.58 9.62
N PRO A 179 2.47 0.86 8.64
CA PRO A 179 3.49 -0.11 8.22
C PRO A 179 4.53 -0.41 9.30
N PHE A 180 4.71 0.47 10.27
CA PHE A 180 5.75 0.37 11.31
C PHE A 180 5.21 -0.06 12.67
N ALA A 181 3.91 -0.33 12.79
CA ALA A 181 3.32 -0.77 14.05
C ALA A 181 3.94 -2.10 14.51
N ALA A 182 4.34 -2.16 15.78
CA ALA A 182 4.94 -3.33 16.44
C ALA A 182 6.26 -3.84 15.81
N LEU A 183 7.00 -2.98 15.11
CA LEU A 183 8.33 -3.29 14.60
C LEU A 183 9.43 -2.73 15.51
N ASP A 184 10.57 -3.42 15.54
CA ASP A 184 11.79 -2.91 16.16
C ASP A 184 12.44 -1.79 15.31
N ILE A 185 13.31 -0.99 15.95
CA ILE A 185 13.93 0.18 15.32
C ILE A 185 14.79 -0.19 14.10
N LEU A 186 15.48 -1.33 14.13
CA LEU A 186 16.35 -1.77 13.03
C LEU A 186 15.52 -2.13 11.80
N THR A 187 14.42 -2.87 12.02
CA THR A 187 13.46 -3.20 10.97
C THR A 187 12.81 -1.93 10.38
N ILE A 188 12.45 -0.95 11.21
CA ILE A 188 11.89 0.32 10.73
C ILE A 188 12.90 1.05 9.83
N ARG A 189 14.16 1.16 10.23
CA ARG A 189 15.21 1.81 9.42
C ARG A 189 15.41 1.12 8.07
N MET A 190 15.53 -0.21 8.07
CA MET A 190 15.64 -0.98 6.84
C MET A 190 14.44 -0.73 5.90
N LEU A 191 13.21 -0.76 6.42
CA LEU A 191 12.02 -0.49 5.62
C LEU A 191 11.96 0.94 5.10
N GLN A 192 12.41 1.91 5.88
CA GLN A 192 12.51 3.30 5.43
C GLN A 192 13.48 3.44 4.25
N GLU A 193 14.64 2.80 4.32
CA GLU A 193 15.60 2.80 3.20
C GLU A 193 15.02 2.18 1.94
N ILE A 194 14.29 1.06 2.07
CA ILE A 194 13.64 0.38 0.93
C ILE A 194 12.54 1.25 0.30
N ILE A 195 11.79 2.00 1.10
CA ILE A 195 10.67 2.84 0.62
C ILE A 195 11.19 4.16 0.03
N LEU A 196 12.35 4.66 0.50
CA LEU A 196 12.92 5.93 0.08
C LEU A 196 13.79 5.82 -1.20
N ASN A 197 14.24 4.61 -1.55
CA ASN A 197 15.04 4.30 -2.74
C ASN A 197 14.19 3.77 -3.88
#